data_bcbb41568312fce30083387a03a5d023
#
_entry.id   bcbb41568312fce30083387a03a5d023
#
_cell.length_a   1.000
_cell.length_b   1.000
_cell.length_c   1.000
_cell.angle_alpha   90.00
_cell.angle_beta   90.00
_cell.angle_gamma   90.00
#
_symmetry.space_group_name_H-M   'P 1'
#
loop_
_entity.id
_entity.type
_entity.pdbx_description
1 polymer ?
#
loop_
_entity_poly.entity_id
_entity_poly.type
_entity_poly.pdbx_seq_one_letter_code
_entity_poly.pdbx_strand_id
1 'polypeptide(L)'
;MLITGGGSGIGQACVLRILAEGGRVVAADISADGLEDTVAKAGELESRLSTVVMDIGDEQSVRAGVTTAVESLGGLDTLVNAAGILRSSHLAQTTLADFEQVLRINLVGTFLVTREAIGALHEGRSPSVVNFSSTSAHFAHPYMAAYAASKGGVLAMTHAWAMEFAKAGIRFNSVQPGSISSGMTDGTGASRQSVGPGLPEDADFTLFGKVAPMLPLGGGAIFAAPDAVAGVVAMLGSDDASFITGTEVRIDGGSHM
;
A
#
# COMPACT_ATOMS: atom_id res chain seq x y z
N MET A 1 -3.21 -11.90 -8.79
CA MET A 1 -2.76 -10.57 -8.32
C MET A 1 -1.48 -10.67 -7.52
N LEU A 2 -0.57 -9.69 -7.63
CA LEU A 2 0.58 -9.52 -6.75
C LEU A 2 0.29 -8.36 -5.78
N ILE A 3 0.47 -8.57 -4.47
CA ILE A 3 0.22 -7.56 -3.42
C ILE A 3 1.49 -7.42 -2.57
N THR A 4 2.15 -6.26 -2.60
CA THR A 4 3.27 -5.95 -1.72
C THR A 4 2.78 -5.44 -0.36
N GLY A 5 3.53 -5.68 0.72
CA GLY A 5 3.07 -5.39 2.08
C GLY A 5 1.99 -6.36 2.56
N GLY A 6 1.93 -7.56 1.95
CA GLY A 6 0.91 -8.56 2.21
C GLY A 6 1.02 -9.29 3.55
N GLY A 7 2.09 -9.04 4.31
CA GLY A 7 2.32 -9.66 5.61
C GLY A 7 1.61 -9.00 6.79
N SER A 8 1.04 -7.79 6.63
CA SER A 8 0.36 -7.11 7.73
C SER A 8 -0.60 -6.01 7.27
N GLY A 9 -1.37 -5.47 8.22
CA GLY A 9 -2.17 -4.26 8.07
C GLY A 9 -3.08 -4.27 6.84
N ILE A 10 -3.05 -3.18 6.07
CA ILE A 10 -3.96 -3.00 4.92
C ILE A 10 -3.61 -3.97 3.78
N GLY A 11 -2.32 -4.25 3.54
CA GLY A 11 -1.90 -5.21 2.51
C GLY A 11 -2.41 -6.62 2.80
N GLN A 12 -2.31 -7.08 4.04
CA GLN A 12 -2.86 -8.36 4.48
C GLN A 12 -4.39 -8.40 4.31
N ALA A 13 -5.10 -7.33 4.70
CA ALA A 13 -6.54 -7.25 4.51
C ALA A 13 -6.92 -7.31 3.01
N CYS A 14 -6.14 -6.68 2.12
CA CYS A 14 -6.33 -6.80 0.69
C CYS A 14 -6.14 -8.25 0.21
N VAL A 15 -5.10 -8.95 0.68
CA VAL A 15 -4.89 -10.38 0.37
C VAL A 15 -6.11 -11.19 0.73
N LEU A 16 -6.56 -11.10 1.99
CA LEU A 16 -7.70 -11.88 2.49
C LEU A 16 -9.00 -11.54 1.74
N ARG A 17 -9.23 -10.27 1.44
CA ARG A 17 -10.39 -9.82 0.68
C ARG A 17 -10.42 -10.39 -0.72
N ILE A 18 -9.31 -10.34 -1.47
CA ILE A 18 -9.23 -10.87 -2.83
C ILE A 18 -9.40 -12.40 -2.84
N LEU A 19 -8.83 -13.11 -1.87
CA LEU A 19 -9.03 -14.55 -1.72
C LEU A 19 -10.51 -14.89 -1.47
N ALA A 20 -11.19 -14.12 -0.62
CA ALA A 20 -12.62 -14.31 -0.33
C ALA A 20 -13.51 -14.08 -1.57
N GLU A 21 -13.11 -13.19 -2.46
CA GLU A 21 -13.80 -12.94 -3.74
C GLU A 21 -13.41 -13.91 -4.86
N GLY A 22 -12.60 -14.94 -4.57
CA GLY A 22 -12.25 -15.98 -5.54
C GLY A 22 -10.96 -15.74 -6.31
N GLY A 23 -10.25 -14.66 -6.03
CA GLY A 23 -8.97 -14.34 -6.67
C GLY A 23 -7.83 -15.27 -6.25
N ARG A 24 -6.77 -15.32 -7.07
CA ARG A 24 -5.47 -15.92 -6.75
C ARG A 24 -4.49 -14.81 -6.42
N VAL A 25 -3.74 -14.96 -5.33
CA VAL A 25 -2.86 -13.91 -4.81
C VAL A 25 -1.46 -14.45 -4.56
N VAL A 26 -0.46 -13.66 -4.92
CA VAL A 26 0.87 -13.74 -4.32
C VAL A 26 1.01 -12.56 -3.36
N ALA A 27 1.17 -12.87 -2.07
CA ALA A 27 1.49 -11.90 -1.05
C ALA A 27 3.01 -11.75 -0.95
N ALA A 28 3.52 -10.53 -1.12
CA ALA A 28 4.93 -10.23 -0.99
C ALA A 28 5.16 -9.29 0.20
N ASP A 29 6.14 -9.61 1.03
CA ASP A 29 6.53 -8.79 2.19
C ASP A 29 8.00 -9.05 2.54
N ILE A 30 8.63 -8.13 3.26
CA ILE A 30 9.97 -8.33 3.83
C ILE A 30 9.93 -9.27 5.04
N SER A 31 8.79 -9.35 5.72
CA SER A 31 8.57 -10.17 6.93
C SER A 31 8.06 -11.56 6.56
N ALA A 32 8.91 -12.57 6.70
CA ALA A 32 8.51 -13.97 6.55
C ALA A 32 7.41 -14.34 7.57
N ASP A 33 7.58 -13.96 8.84
CA ASP A 33 6.61 -14.21 9.92
C ASP A 33 5.25 -13.57 9.61
N GLY A 34 5.25 -12.36 9.03
CA GLY A 34 4.02 -11.68 8.62
C GLY A 34 3.31 -12.40 7.47
N LEU A 35 4.06 -12.98 6.56
CA LEU A 35 3.51 -13.81 5.48
C LEU A 35 2.94 -15.12 6.02
N GLU A 36 3.60 -15.77 6.99
CA GLU A 36 3.09 -16.96 7.67
C GLU A 36 1.77 -16.66 8.41
N ASP A 37 1.67 -15.52 9.11
CA ASP A 37 0.41 -15.07 9.74
C ASP A 37 -0.70 -14.86 8.69
N THR A 38 -0.36 -14.32 7.51
CA THR A 38 -1.32 -14.14 6.43
C THR A 38 -1.81 -15.48 5.88
N VAL A 39 -0.93 -16.46 5.72
CA VAL A 39 -1.29 -17.83 5.31
C VAL A 39 -2.22 -18.46 6.36
N ALA A 40 -1.89 -18.36 7.65
CA ALA A 40 -2.72 -18.88 8.73
C ALA A 40 -4.13 -18.24 8.72
N LYS A 41 -4.24 -16.93 8.48
CA LYS A 41 -5.52 -16.21 8.37
C LYS A 41 -6.32 -16.54 7.12
N ALA A 42 -5.67 -16.95 6.04
CA ALA A 42 -6.34 -17.36 4.80
C ALA A 42 -7.14 -18.68 5.00
N GLY A 43 -6.71 -19.56 5.91
CA GLY A 43 -7.44 -20.78 6.28
C GLY A 43 -7.75 -21.64 5.05
N GLU A 44 -9.02 -21.97 4.82
CA GLU A 44 -9.45 -22.80 3.68
C GLU A 44 -9.16 -22.18 2.30
N LEU A 45 -8.84 -20.90 2.25
CA LEU A 45 -8.52 -20.17 1.02
C LEU A 45 -7.02 -20.27 0.65
N GLU A 46 -6.19 -20.89 1.49
CA GLU A 46 -4.74 -21.02 1.33
C GLU A 46 -4.33 -21.58 -0.04
N SER A 47 -5.10 -22.49 -0.62
CA SER A 47 -4.81 -23.10 -1.92
C SER A 47 -4.71 -22.07 -3.08
N ARG A 48 -5.18 -20.85 -2.88
CA ARG A 48 -5.12 -19.73 -3.84
C ARG A 48 -4.13 -18.65 -3.46
N LEU A 49 -3.38 -18.85 -2.38
CA LEU A 49 -2.35 -17.95 -1.87
C LEU A 49 -0.96 -18.56 -2.07
N SER A 50 -0.05 -17.76 -2.57
CA SER A 50 1.41 -18.00 -2.50
C SER A 50 2.07 -16.82 -1.82
N THR A 51 3.25 -17.02 -1.27
CA THR A 51 4.00 -15.96 -0.57
C THR A 51 5.41 -15.82 -1.15
N VAL A 52 5.93 -14.59 -1.14
CA VAL A 52 7.31 -14.28 -1.57
C VAL A 52 7.92 -13.28 -0.59
N VAL A 53 9.05 -13.65 0.01
CA VAL A 53 9.83 -12.69 0.80
C VAL A 53 10.53 -11.73 -0.16
N MET A 54 10.20 -10.44 -0.06
CA MET A 54 10.68 -9.41 -0.99
C MET A 54 10.90 -8.07 -0.27
N ASP A 55 12.13 -7.56 -0.33
CA ASP A 55 12.44 -6.19 0.07
C ASP A 55 12.25 -5.26 -1.14
N ILE A 56 11.23 -4.41 -1.11
CA ILE A 56 10.96 -3.46 -2.21
C ILE A 56 12.00 -2.33 -2.28
N GLY A 57 12.80 -2.14 -1.25
CA GLY A 57 13.93 -1.21 -1.23
C GLY A 57 15.19 -1.75 -1.94
N ASP A 58 15.24 -3.03 -2.28
CA ASP A 58 16.34 -3.68 -2.98
C ASP A 58 15.95 -4.13 -4.39
N GLU A 59 16.63 -3.61 -5.41
CA GLU A 59 16.29 -3.85 -6.82
C GLU A 59 16.43 -5.33 -7.21
N GLN A 60 17.42 -6.04 -6.66
CA GLN A 60 17.62 -7.46 -6.99
C GLN A 60 16.54 -8.32 -6.34
N SER A 61 16.17 -8.01 -5.09
CA SER A 61 15.06 -8.64 -4.39
C SER A 61 13.73 -8.44 -5.14
N VAL A 62 13.47 -7.21 -5.61
CA VAL A 62 12.27 -6.90 -6.40
C VAL A 62 12.24 -7.71 -7.69
N ARG A 63 13.34 -7.74 -8.46
CA ARG A 63 13.41 -8.50 -9.71
C ARG A 63 13.12 -9.98 -9.49
N ALA A 64 13.79 -10.61 -8.51
CA ALA A 64 13.58 -12.01 -8.18
C ALA A 64 12.15 -12.26 -7.69
N GLY A 65 11.64 -11.41 -6.78
CA GLY A 65 10.31 -11.57 -6.19
C GLY A 65 9.18 -11.41 -7.21
N VAL A 66 9.26 -10.44 -8.11
CA VAL A 66 8.26 -10.25 -9.17
C VAL A 66 8.28 -11.42 -10.16
N THR A 67 9.47 -11.89 -10.56
CA THR A 67 9.59 -13.08 -11.41
C THR A 67 8.92 -14.29 -10.78
N THR A 68 9.25 -14.60 -9.54
CA THR A 68 8.63 -15.71 -8.78
C THR A 68 7.12 -15.55 -8.68
N ALA A 69 6.63 -14.34 -8.43
CA ALA A 69 5.19 -14.08 -8.33
C ALA A 69 4.46 -14.31 -9.66
N VAL A 70 5.02 -13.83 -10.76
CA VAL A 70 4.43 -14.00 -12.10
C VAL A 70 4.41 -15.48 -12.50
N GLU A 71 5.49 -16.22 -12.25
CA GLU A 71 5.57 -17.67 -12.51
C GLU A 71 4.53 -18.43 -11.67
N SER A 72 4.40 -18.13 -10.38
CA SER A 72 3.44 -18.78 -9.48
C SER A 72 1.98 -18.54 -9.91
N LEU A 73 1.68 -17.35 -10.42
CA LEU A 73 0.33 -16.99 -10.91
C LEU A 73 0.05 -17.52 -12.32
N GLY A 74 1.10 -17.76 -13.11
CA GLY A 74 0.99 -18.05 -14.54
C GLY A 74 0.65 -16.82 -15.37
N GLY A 75 0.96 -15.61 -14.88
CA GLY A 75 0.67 -14.29 -15.45
C GLY A 75 0.30 -13.27 -14.38
N LEU A 76 0.03 -12.03 -14.76
CA LEU A 76 -0.31 -10.98 -13.80
C LEU A 76 -1.40 -10.05 -14.34
N ASP A 77 -2.58 -10.04 -13.71
CA ASP A 77 -3.68 -9.14 -14.06
C ASP A 77 -3.65 -7.87 -13.20
N THR A 78 -3.27 -7.97 -11.93
CA THR A 78 -3.31 -6.82 -11.01
C THR A 78 -2.08 -6.78 -10.12
N LEU A 79 -1.49 -5.59 -10.00
CA LEU A 79 -0.46 -5.23 -9.03
C LEU A 79 -1.04 -4.28 -7.98
N VAL A 80 -0.82 -4.58 -6.70
CA VAL A 80 -1.16 -3.71 -5.57
C VAL A 80 0.12 -3.34 -4.83
N ASN A 81 0.53 -2.09 -4.91
CA ASN A 81 1.70 -1.56 -4.21
C ASN A 81 1.29 -1.01 -2.84
N ALA A 82 1.12 -1.90 -1.84
CA ALA A 82 0.71 -1.52 -0.49
C ALA A 82 1.86 -1.47 0.53
N ALA A 83 3.04 -1.99 0.19
CA ALA A 83 4.21 -1.92 1.06
C ALA A 83 4.68 -0.47 1.27
N GLY A 84 5.12 -0.17 2.49
CA GLY A 84 5.66 1.13 2.83
C GLY A 84 5.96 1.25 4.31
N ILE A 85 6.68 2.33 4.65
CA ILE A 85 7.01 2.69 6.03
C ILE A 85 6.60 4.12 6.31
N LEU A 86 6.39 4.41 7.59
CA LEU A 86 6.17 5.75 8.10
C LEU A 86 7.23 6.06 9.16
N ARG A 87 7.78 7.26 9.11
CA ARG A 87 8.66 7.84 10.14
C ARG A 87 8.17 9.25 10.43
N SER A 88 8.15 9.60 11.69
CA SER A 88 7.78 10.93 12.15
C SER A 88 8.93 11.54 12.94
N SER A 89 9.20 12.83 12.74
CA SER A 89 10.24 13.55 13.44
C SER A 89 10.05 15.05 13.26
N HIS A 90 10.55 15.88 14.20
CA HIS A 90 10.70 17.31 13.94
C HIS A 90 11.61 17.54 12.74
N LEU A 91 11.32 18.55 11.92
CA LEU A 91 12.11 18.87 10.73
C LEU A 91 13.60 19.01 11.05
N ALA A 92 13.93 19.73 12.13
CA ALA A 92 15.34 19.96 12.53
C ALA A 92 16.08 18.71 13.03
N GLN A 93 15.34 17.64 13.36
CA GLN A 93 15.89 16.37 13.86
C GLN A 93 15.85 15.27 12.80
N THR A 94 15.14 15.48 11.70
CA THR A 94 15.07 14.50 10.60
C THR A 94 16.45 14.36 9.96
N THR A 95 17.05 13.19 10.06
CA THR A 95 18.32 12.92 9.40
C THR A 95 18.12 12.71 7.89
N LEU A 96 19.17 12.99 7.10
CA LEU A 96 19.12 12.69 5.67
C LEU A 96 18.89 11.18 5.43
N ALA A 97 19.50 10.33 6.23
CA ALA A 97 19.34 8.87 6.12
C ALA A 97 17.90 8.42 6.36
N ASP A 98 17.21 8.96 7.37
CA ASP A 98 15.78 8.65 7.60
C ASP A 98 14.89 9.15 6.47
N PHE A 99 15.16 10.36 5.98
CA PHE A 99 14.45 10.94 4.85
C PHE A 99 14.61 10.06 3.60
N GLU A 100 15.85 9.71 3.25
CA GLU A 100 16.18 8.86 2.10
C GLU A 100 15.60 7.45 2.24
N GLN A 101 15.61 6.86 3.46
CA GLN A 101 15.02 5.55 3.69
C GLN A 101 13.52 5.53 3.38
N VAL A 102 12.77 6.54 3.82
CA VAL A 102 11.33 6.63 3.54
C VAL A 102 11.10 6.79 2.03
N LEU A 103 11.86 7.64 1.35
CA LEU A 103 11.75 7.78 -0.11
C LEU A 103 12.16 6.49 -0.83
N ARG A 104 13.24 5.84 -0.41
CA ARG A 104 13.75 4.60 -1.00
C ARG A 104 12.70 3.50 -0.96
N ILE A 105 12.04 3.30 0.16
CA ILE A 105 11.05 2.25 0.31
C ILE A 105 9.73 2.66 -0.37
N ASN A 106 9.14 3.79 0.02
CA ASN A 106 7.78 4.12 -0.41
C ASN A 106 7.70 4.53 -1.88
N LEU A 107 8.67 5.32 -2.36
CA LEU A 107 8.63 5.92 -3.70
C LEU A 107 9.43 5.08 -4.70
N VAL A 108 10.72 4.86 -4.43
CA VAL A 108 11.59 4.10 -5.32
C VAL A 108 11.15 2.63 -5.37
N GLY A 109 10.77 2.03 -4.23
CA GLY A 109 10.26 0.66 -4.18
C GLY A 109 9.00 0.47 -5.02
N THR A 110 8.02 1.38 -4.91
CA THR A 110 6.81 1.36 -5.78
C THR A 110 7.19 1.45 -7.26
N PHE A 111 8.15 2.31 -7.61
CA PHE A 111 8.66 2.39 -8.99
C PHE A 111 9.31 1.08 -9.44
N LEU A 112 10.18 0.49 -8.63
CA LEU A 112 10.90 -0.74 -8.97
C LEU A 112 9.94 -1.91 -9.20
N VAL A 113 9.00 -2.13 -8.29
CA VAL A 113 8.00 -3.22 -8.40
C VAL A 113 7.14 -3.03 -9.66
N THR A 114 6.66 -1.81 -9.90
CA THR A 114 5.83 -1.51 -11.07
C THR A 114 6.62 -1.72 -12.37
N ARG A 115 7.86 -1.27 -12.44
CA ARG A 115 8.74 -1.43 -13.59
C ARG A 115 8.98 -2.91 -13.93
N GLU A 116 9.28 -3.73 -12.93
CA GLU A 116 9.51 -5.17 -13.16
C GLU A 116 8.21 -5.92 -13.52
N ALA A 117 7.05 -5.45 -13.03
CA ALA A 117 5.76 -6.10 -13.29
C ALA A 117 5.12 -5.70 -14.63
N ILE A 118 5.54 -4.58 -15.25
CA ILE A 118 4.82 -3.99 -16.39
C ILE A 118 4.74 -4.92 -17.60
N GLY A 119 5.79 -5.71 -17.87
CA GLY A 119 5.78 -6.69 -18.97
C GLY A 119 4.72 -7.76 -18.79
N ALA A 120 4.56 -8.29 -17.58
CA ALA A 120 3.54 -9.29 -17.29
C ALA A 120 2.13 -8.69 -17.29
N LEU A 121 1.96 -7.44 -16.85
CA LEU A 121 0.69 -6.71 -16.91
C LEU A 121 0.23 -6.47 -18.35
N HIS A 122 1.14 -6.25 -19.30
CA HIS A 122 0.78 -6.12 -20.72
C HIS A 122 0.09 -7.36 -21.30
N GLU A 123 0.44 -8.53 -20.79
CA GLU A 123 -0.13 -9.82 -21.20
C GLU A 123 -1.35 -10.21 -20.33
N GLY A 124 -1.65 -9.42 -19.30
CA GLY A 124 -2.71 -9.68 -18.33
C GLY A 124 -4.11 -9.39 -18.90
N ARG A 125 -5.12 -9.97 -18.26
CA ARG A 125 -6.52 -9.72 -18.56
C ARG A 125 -7.02 -8.52 -17.75
N SER A 126 -7.50 -7.46 -18.42
CA SER A 126 -7.99 -6.23 -17.77
C SER A 126 -6.99 -5.62 -16.78
N PRO A 127 -5.72 -5.39 -17.20
CA PRO A 127 -4.63 -5.13 -16.27
C PRO A 127 -4.82 -3.85 -15.45
N SER A 128 -4.46 -3.93 -14.17
CA SER A 128 -4.65 -2.84 -13.21
C SER A 128 -3.48 -2.73 -12.24
N VAL A 129 -3.11 -1.50 -11.91
CA VAL A 129 -2.17 -1.17 -10.83
C VAL A 129 -2.87 -0.28 -9.82
N VAL A 130 -2.85 -0.67 -8.55
CA VAL A 130 -3.38 0.12 -7.43
C VAL A 130 -2.22 0.52 -6.52
N ASN A 131 -1.91 1.80 -6.50
CA ASN A 131 -0.83 2.37 -5.70
C ASN A 131 -1.35 2.94 -4.39
N PHE A 132 -0.61 2.74 -3.31
CA PHE A 132 -0.93 3.32 -2.00
C PHE A 132 -0.24 4.68 -1.83
N SER A 133 -0.99 5.75 -2.11
CA SER A 133 -0.69 7.10 -1.67
C SER A 133 -1.12 7.26 -0.19
N SER A 134 -1.56 8.41 0.20
CA SER A 134 -2.07 8.73 1.54
C SER A 134 -2.80 10.07 1.48
N THR A 135 -3.67 10.36 2.45
CA THR A 135 -4.18 11.73 2.66
C THR A 135 -3.05 12.73 2.87
N SER A 136 -1.89 12.32 3.39
CA SER A 136 -0.70 13.16 3.54
C SER A 136 -0.08 13.65 2.22
N ALA A 137 -0.48 13.09 1.08
CA ALA A 137 -0.06 13.59 -0.24
C ALA A 137 -0.69 14.95 -0.59
N HIS A 138 -1.85 15.26 -0.03
CA HIS A 138 -2.60 16.50 -0.29
C HIS A 138 -2.79 17.38 0.95
N PHE A 139 -2.84 16.77 2.13
CA PHE A 139 -3.20 17.45 3.36
C PHE A 139 -2.05 17.46 4.35
N ALA A 140 -2.00 18.49 5.20
CA ALA A 140 -0.94 18.65 6.18
C ALA A 140 -1.00 17.55 7.26
N HIS A 141 0.10 16.81 7.40
CA HIS A 141 0.33 15.88 8.49
C HIS A 141 1.60 16.31 9.20
N PRO A 142 1.53 16.85 10.44
CA PRO A 142 2.68 17.34 11.16
C PRO A 142 3.69 16.22 11.43
N TYR A 143 4.96 16.54 11.46
CA TYR A 143 6.08 15.63 11.75
C TYR A 143 6.37 14.55 10.70
N MET A 144 5.67 14.52 9.57
CA MET A 144 5.71 13.43 8.57
C MET A 144 6.20 13.91 7.19
N ALA A 145 7.12 14.87 7.11
CA ALA A 145 7.52 15.49 5.85
C ALA A 145 8.07 14.49 4.82
N ALA A 146 8.95 13.55 5.24
CA ALA A 146 9.48 12.53 4.34
C ALA A 146 8.38 11.59 3.81
N TYR A 147 7.47 11.19 4.69
CA TYR A 147 6.32 10.35 4.32
C TYR A 147 5.40 11.08 3.34
N ALA A 148 5.02 12.31 3.63
CA ALA A 148 4.19 13.14 2.75
C ALA A 148 4.84 13.31 1.37
N ALA A 149 6.15 13.62 1.32
CA ALA A 149 6.90 13.72 0.07
C ALA A 149 6.86 12.40 -0.73
N SER A 150 7.07 11.27 -0.06
CA SER A 150 7.03 9.95 -0.70
C SER A 150 5.64 9.64 -1.28
N LYS A 151 4.57 9.92 -0.53
CA LYS A 151 3.19 9.62 -0.94
C LYS A 151 2.67 10.60 -2.01
N GLY A 152 3.12 11.84 -1.98
CA GLY A 152 2.91 12.80 -3.07
C GLY A 152 3.61 12.36 -4.36
N GLY A 153 4.84 11.85 -4.26
CA GLY A 153 5.57 11.29 -5.39
C GLY A 153 4.88 10.06 -5.99
N VAL A 154 4.38 9.13 -5.16
CA VAL A 154 3.60 7.96 -5.63
C VAL A 154 2.34 8.40 -6.39
N LEU A 155 1.63 9.42 -5.88
CA LEU A 155 0.46 9.97 -6.55
C LEU A 155 0.82 10.55 -7.93
N ALA A 156 1.86 11.36 -7.99
CA ALA A 156 2.33 11.97 -9.25
C ALA A 156 2.75 10.90 -10.29
N MET A 157 3.48 9.85 -9.86
CA MET A 157 3.83 8.72 -10.73
C MET A 157 2.59 7.99 -11.22
N THR A 158 1.58 7.79 -10.37
CA THR A 158 0.33 7.12 -10.75
C THR A 158 -0.36 7.86 -11.90
N HIS A 159 -0.46 9.19 -11.84
CA HIS A 159 -1.04 10.00 -12.91
C HIS A 159 -0.23 9.92 -14.21
N ALA A 160 1.11 9.99 -14.09
CA ALA A 160 2.00 9.89 -15.26
C ALA A 160 1.82 8.53 -15.97
N TRP A 161 1.86 7.43 -15.20
CA TRP A 161 1.69 6.08 -15.75
C TRP A 161 0.28 5.81 -16.27
N ALA A 162 -0.76 6.35 -15.64
CA ALA A 162 -2.12 6.25 -16.16
C ALA A 162 -2.23 6.82 -17.57
N MET A 163 -1.58 7.95 -17.85
CA MET A 163 -1.56 8.55 -19.18
C MET A 163 -0.66 7.74 -20.14
N GLU A 164 0.52 7.33 -19.69
CA GLU A 164 1.49 6.59 -20.51
C GLU A 164 0.94 5.25 -21.02
N PHE A 165 0.28 4.49 -20.12
CA PHE A 165 -0.20 3.14 -20.39
C PHE A 165 -1.68 3.05 -20.78
N ALA A 166 -2.40 4.18 -20.89
CA ALA A 166 -3.84 4.19 -21.25
C ALA A 166 -4.12 3.46 -22.57
N LYS A 167 -3.30 3.70 -23.59
CA LYS A 167 -3.46 3.03 -24.90
C LYS A 167 -3.13 1.55 -24.88
N ALA A 168 -2.32 1.11 -23.92
CA ALA A 168 -2.03 -0.29 -23.70
C ALA A 168 -3.13 -0.99 -22.88
N GLY A 169 -4.14 -0.26 -22.42
CA GLY A 169 -5.25 -0.78 -21.64
C GLY A 169 -4.91 -1.07 -20.18
N ILE A 170 -3.72 -0.66 -19.69
CA ILE A 170 -3.33 -0.84 -18.28
C ILE A 170 -3.84 0.35 -17.47
N ARG A 171 -4.65 0.08 -16.47
CA ARG A 171 -5.21 1.10 -15.58
C ARG A 171 -4.28 1.34 -14.38
N PHE A 172 -4.06 2.59 -14.04
CA PHE A 172 -3.29 3.01 -12.87
C PHE A 172 -4.15 3.91 -12.00
N ASN A 173 -4.39 3.51 -10.77
CA ASN A 173 -5.14 4.30 -9.81
C ASN A 173 -4.42 4.32 -8.45
N SER A 174 -4.75 5.28 -7.61
CA SER A 174 -4.24 5.32 -6.25
C SER A 174 -5.35 5.32 -5.22
N VAL A 175 -5.07 4.76 -4.05
CA VAL A 175 -5.89 4.93 -2.85
C VAL A 175 -5.17 5.88 -1.88
N GLN A 176 -5.95 6.70 -1.18
CA GLN A 176 -5.48 7.65 -0.17
C GLN A 176 -6.12 7.30 1.19
N PRO A 177 -5.59 6.30 1.89
CA PRO A 177 -6.06 6.00 3.23
C PRO A 177 -5.80 7.17 4.20
N GLY A 178 -6.74 7.44 5.08
CA GLY A 178 -6.58 8.31 6.25
C GLY A 178 -6.16 7.49 7.47
N SER A 179 -6.86 7.70 8.60
CA SER A 179 -6.59 7.02 9.86
C SER A 179 -7.10 5.58 9.84
N ILE A 180 -6.25 4.65 9.43
CA ILE A 180 -6.53 3.21 9.38
C ILE A 180 -5.67 2.49 10.43
N SER A 181 -6.27 1.58 11.19
CA SER A 181 -5.57 0.74 12.16
C SER A 181 -4.62 -0.21 11.45
N SER A 182 -3.34 -0.15 11.79
CA SER A 182 -2.30 -1.02 11.22
C SER A 182 -1.06 -0.96 12.10
N GLY A 183 -0.15 -1.92 11.98
CA GLY A 183 1.14 -1.89 12.67
C GLY A 183 1.95 -0.61 12.42
N MET A 184 1.65 0.11 11.34
CA MET A 184 2.24 1.42 11.02
C MET A 184 1.71 2.54 11.92
N THR A 185 0.49 2.41 12.47
CA THR A 185 -0.18 3.45 13.29
C THR A 185 -0.17 3.14 14.78
N ASP A 186 -0.15 1.86 15.16
CA ASP A 186 -0.24 1.40 16.55
C ASP A 186 1.09 0.85 17.11
N GLY A 187 2.14 0.80 16.29
CA GLY A 187 3.47 0.35 16.70
C GLY A 187 3.61 -1.18 16.81
N THR A 188 2.62 -1.96 16.37
CA THR A 188 2.65 -3.43 16.43
C THR A 188 3.20 -4.08 15.15
N GLY A 189 3.70 -3.29 14.20
CA GLY A 189 4.22 -3.77 12.92
C GLY A 189 5.28 -4.85 13.07
N ALA A 190 5.15 -5.93 12.28
CA ALA A 190 6.02 -7.11 12.35
C ALA A 190 7.47 -6.84 11.93
N SER A 191 7.76 -5.77 11.18
CA SER A 191 9.13 -5.41 10.82
C SER A 191 9.62 -4.22 11.65
N ARG A 192 10.89 -4.26 12.08
CA ARG A 192 11.54 -3.14 12.78
C ARG A 192 11.55 -1.84 11.94
N GLN A 193 11.31 -1.93 10.64
CA GLN A 193 11.23 -0.79 9.72
C GLN A 193 9.84 -0.14 9.69
N SER A 194 8.80 -0.82 10.19
CA SER A 194 7.41 -0.36 10.20
C SER A 194 6.85 -0.10 11.61
N VAL A 195 7.72 0.14 12.59
CA VAL A 195 7.30 0.44 13.97
C VAL A 195 6.67 1.84 14.00
N GLY A 196 5.37 1.90 14.09
CA GLY A 196 4.52 3.07 14.38
C GLY A 196 4.92 4.41 13.77
N PRO A 197 4.13 5.46 13.88
CA PRO A 197 4.53 6.78 13.38
C PRO A 197 5.74 7.35 14.15
N GLY A 198 6.04 6.84 15.35
CA GLY A 198 7.14 7.32 16.16
C GLY A 198 7.05 8.83 16.39
N LEU A 199 5.87 9.35 16.72
CA LEU A 199 5.69 10.77 16.98
C LEU A 199 6.71 11.25 18.05
N PRO A 200 7.28 12.47 17.91
CA PRO A 200 8.09 13.05 18.95
C PRO A 200 7.39 13.05 20.30
N GLU A 201 8.15 12.87 21.41
CA GLU A 201 7.57 12.84 22.76
C GLU A 201 6.87 14.17 23.12
N ASP A 202 7.34 15.27 22.55
CA ASP A 202 6.80 16.63 22.69
C ASP A 202 5.86 17.02 21.55
N ALA A 203 5.31 16.07 20.81
CA ALA A 203 4.41 16.34 19.70
C ALA A 203 3.16 17.11 20.17
N ASP A 204 2.85 18.21 19.48
CA ASP A 204 1.61 18.95 19.71
C ASP A 204 0.41 18.23 19.07
N PHE A 205 -0.34 17.52 19.89
CA PHE A 205 -1.52 16.77 19.45
C PHE A 205 -2.67 17.67 18.98
N THR A 206 -2.68 18.96 19.27
CA THR A 206 -3.72 19.89 18.78
C THR A 206 -3.63 20.04 17.26
N LEU A 207 -2.46 19.82 16.66
CA LEU A 207 -2.25 19.85 15.22
C LEU A 207 -2.94 18.68 14.48
N PHE A 208 -3.27 17.61 15.21
CA PHE A 208 -3.95 16.43 14.64
C PHE A 208 -5.48 16.51 14.68
N GLY A 209 -6.05 17.58 15.20
CA GLY A 209 -7.51 17.75 15.33
C GLY A 209 -8.29 17.65 14.01
N LYS A 210 -7.61 17.82 12.86
CA LYS A 210 -8.20 17.70 11.52
C LYS A 210 -7.94 16.34 10.85
N VAL A 211 -7.34 15.39 11.56
CA VAL A 211 -7.00 14.07 11.01
C VAL A 211 -7.96 12.98 11.48
N ALA A 212 -8.86 13.32 12.41
CA ALA A 212 -9.87 12.40 12.91
C ALA A 212 -11.01 12.21 11.88
N PRO A 213 -11.47 10.98 11.65
CA PRO A 213 -12.60 10.73 10.76
C PRO A 213 -13.90 11.31 11.32
N MET A 214 -14.76 11.86 10.43
CA MET A 214 -16.07 12.38 10.79
C MET A 214 -17.15 11.30 10.84
N LEU A 215 -16.98 10.23 10.03
CA LEU A 215 -17.88 9.08 10.10
C LEU A 215 -17.69 8.37 11.44
N PRO A 216 -18.79 7.99 12.13
CA PRO A 216 -18.69 7.30 13.39
C PRO A 216 -18.07 5.91 13.21
N LEU A 217 -17.01 5.65 13.96
CA LEU A 217 -16.41 4.34 14.08
C LEU A 217 -17.01 3.63 15.30
N GLY A 218 -17.42 2.37 15.16
CA GLY A 218 -18.01 1.61 16.25
C GLY A 218 -17.07 1.46 17.45
N GLY A 219 -17.62 1.39 18.67
CA GLY A 219 -16.87 1.10 19.89
C GLY A 219 -15.89 2.20 20.35
N GLY A 220 -16.04 3.44 19.87
CA GLY A 220 -15.14 4.55 20.24
C GLY A 220 -13.75 4.49 19.55
N ALA A 221 -13.61 3.70 18.50
CA ALA A 221 -12.39 3.63 17.71
C ALA A 221 -12.07 4.98 17.04
N ILE A 222 -10.79 5.33 16.97
CA ILE A 222 -10.28 6.51 16.28
C ILE A 222 -9.65 6.19 14.93
N PHE A 223 -9.48 4.90 14.64
CA PHE A 223 -8.96 4.37 13.38
C PHE A 223 -9.98 3.41 12.75
N ALA A 224 -10.19 3.52 11.44
CA ALA A 224 -11.00 2.56 10.71
C ALA A 224 -10.26 1.21 10.55
N ALA A 225 -11.02 0.13 10.37
CA ALA A 225 -10.42 -1.18 10.08
C ALA A 225 -9.78 -1.20 8.68
N PRO A 226 -8.73 -2.01 8.47
CA PRO A 226 -8.08 -2.18 7.16
C PRO A 226 -9.04 -2.61 6.04
N ASP A 227 -10.10 -3.32 6.37
CA ASP A 227 -11.15 -3.76 5.44
C ASP A 227 -11.83 -2.62 4.69
N ALA A 228 -11.89 -1.42 5.31
CA ALA A 228 -12.43 -0.22 4.65
C ALA A 228 -11.64 0.14 3.37
N VAL A 229 -10.34 -0.17 3.36
CA VAL A 229 -9.48 0.07 2.19
C VAL A 229 -9.51 -1.13 1.25
N ALA A 230 -9.50 -2.34 1.79
CA ALA A 230 -9.43 -3.58 1.01
C ALA A 230 -10.59 -3.72 0.01
N GLY A 231 -11.80 -3.28 0.36
CA GLY A 231 -12.95 -3.27 -0.54
C GLY A 231 -12.77 -2.36 -1.75
N VAL A 232 -12.17 -1.18 -1.56
CA VAL A 232 -11.88 -0.24 -2.65
C VAL A 232 -10.76 -0.79 -3.55
N VAL A 233 -9.73 -1.40 -2.97
CA VAL A 233 -8.65 -2.05 -3.73
C VAL A 233 -9.19 -3.20 -4.59
N ALA A 234 -10.08 -4.03 -4.03
CA ALA A 234 -10.73 -5.11 -4.76
C ALA A 234 -11.53 -4.57 -5.97
N MET A 235 -12.34 -3.54 -5.77
CA MET A 235 -13.09 -2.88 -6.84
C MET A 235 -12.15 -2.32 -7.92
N LEU A 236 -11.10 -1.57 -7.56
CA LEU A 236 -10.16 -1.00 -8.51
C LEU A 236 -9.37 -2.07 -9.29
N GLY A 237 -9.14 -3.24 -8.69
CA GLY A 237 -8.50 -4.39 -9.32
C GLY A 237 -9.43 -5.27 -10.15
N SER A 238 -10.74 -5.01 -10.17
CA SER A 238 -11.76 -5.81 -10.87
C SER A 238 -12.21 -5.16 -12.18
N ASP A 239 -13.04 -5.89 -12.92
CA ASP A 239 -13.69 -5.40 -14.15
C ASP A 239 -14.72 -4.29 -13.87
N ASP A 240 -15.23 -4.15 -12.64
CA ASP A 240 -16.13 -3.06 -12.24
C ASP A 240 -15.47 -1.68 -12.40
N ALA A 241 -14.15 -1.64 -12.31
CA ALA A 241 -13.35 -0.42 -12.52
C ALA A 241 -12.77 -0.30 -13.94
N SER A 242 -13.30 -1.04 -14.93
CA SER A 242 -12.74 -1.09 -16.30
C SER A 242 -12.62 0.27 -17.01
N PHE A 243 -13.38 1.28 -16.57
CA PHE A 243 -13.31 2.64 -17.10
C PHE A 243 -12.75 3.67 -16.10
N ILE A 244 -12.01 3.19 -15.07
CA ILE A 244 -11.40 4.03 -14.02
C ILE A 244 -9.89 3.93 -14.15
N THR A 245 -9.23 5.04 -14.53
CA THR A 245 -7.77 5.18 -14.55
C THR A 245 -7.36 6.62 -14.26
N GLY A 246 -6.19 6.84 -13.66
CA GLY A 246 -5.68 8.16 -13.32
C GLY A 246 -6.43 8.83 -12.17
N THR A 247 -7.15 8.07 -11.34
CA THR A 247 -7.88 8.63 -10.20
C THR A 247 -7.22 8.31 -8.87
N GLU A 248 -7.51 9.16 -7.90
CA GLU A 248 -7.25 8.93 -6.49
C GLU A 248 -8.55 8.73 -5.72
N VAL A 249 -8.64 7.63 -4.98
CA VAL A 249 -9.80 7.36 -4.12
C VAL A 249 -9.40 7.60 -2.67
N ARG A 250 -9.97 8.66 -2.08
CA ARG A 250 -9.75 8.99 -0.68
C ARG A 250 -10.64 8.15 0.23
N ILE A 251 -10.01 7.53 1.25
CA ILE A 251 -10.67 6.61 2.19
C ILE A 251 -10.29 7.08 3.61
N ASP A 252 -10.91 8.15 4.06
CA ASP A 252 -10.53 8.86 5.29
C ASP A 252 -11.70 9.15 6.24
N GLY A 253 -12.89 8.63 5.93
CA GLY A 253 -14.07 8.88 6.76
C GLY A 253 -14.47 10.34 6.87
N GLY A 254 -14.07 11.17 5.88
CA GLY A 254 -14.39 12.59 5.86
C GLY A 254 -13.48 13.48 6.71
N SER A 255 -12.29 13.00 7.09
CA SER A 255 -11.33 13.82 7.86
C SER A 255 -10.90 15.09 7.15
N HIS A 256 -10.92 15.10 5.83
CA HIS A 256 -10.42 16.20 5.00
C HIS A 256 -11.50 16.69 4.00
N MET A 257 -12.64 17.07 4.53
CA MET A 257 -13.71 17.71 3.77
C MET A 257 -13.55 19.24 3.76
#